data_188f75f494203ad04656802207d8ef7f
#
_entry.id   188f75f494203ad04656802207d8ef7f
#
_cell.length_a   1.000
_cell.length_b   1.000
_cell.length_c   1.000
_cell.angle_alpha   90.00
_cell.angle_beta   90.00
_cell.angle_gamma   90.00
#
_symmetry.space_group_name_H-M   'P 1'
#
loop_
_entity.id
_entity.type
_entity.pdbx_description
1 polymer ?
#
loop_
_entity_poly.entity_id
_entity_poly.type
_entity_poly.pdbx_seq_one_letter_code
_entity_poly.pdbx_strand_id
1 'polypeptide(L)'
;QEYKRIIREANEKIGSKDYFKEQLERIREIRLSERRFYQKITDIYATSIDYDAKSQQTKLFFARVQNQLHWAIHGETAAETIYRRADSTKEHMGLTTWKDAPDGKIQKFDVVVAKNYLSKEELSAMARIVNAYLDLAELRAEEEVPMTMEDWAEQFEGVLRLSRKDILTNAGTISAKIAEQHALSEFEKYRVRQDRLYQSDFDRVLLGEAAGIADGEALPEVSDSEPEEGGEDA
;
A
#
# COMPACT_ATOMS: atom_id res chain seq x y z
N GLN A 1 -7.62 -41.75 -4.39
CA GLN A 1 -8.88 -41.80 -3.62
C GLN A 1 -8.95 -40.68 -2.56
N GLU A 2 -7.83 -40.33 -1.93
CA GLU A 2 -7.74 -39.29 -0.90
C GLU A 2 -8.00 -37.88 -1.46
N TYR A 3 -7.49 -37.56 -2.63
CA TYR A 3 -7.75 -36.28 -3.33
C TYR A 3 -9.24 -36.07 -3.67
N LYS A 4 -9.93 -37.15 -4.13
CA LYS A 4 -11.38 -37.08 -4.38
C LYS A 4 -12.20 -36.91 -3.09
N ARG A 5 -11.72 -37.45 -1.96
CA ARG A 5 -12.35 -37.27 -0.65
C ARG A 5 -12.21 -35.83 -0.17
N ILE A 6 -11.00 -35.25 -0.28
CA ILE A 6 -10.72 -33.85 0.11
C ILE A 6 -11.58 -32.86 -0.69
N ILE A 7 -11.71 -33.05 -2.01
CA ILE A 7 -12.56 -32.22 -2.87
C ILE A 7 -14.04 -32.36 -2.49
N ARG A 8 -14.49 -33.58 -2.18
CA ARG A 8 -15.89 -33.80 -1.76
C ARG A 8 -16.18 -33.17 -0.40
N GLU A 9 -15.28 -33.34 0.57
CA GLU A 9 -15.40 -32.72 1.90
C GLU A 9 -15.33 -31.18 1.81
N ALA A 10 -14.48 -30.63 0.93
CA ALA A 10 -14.45 -29.20 0.65
C ALA A 10 -15.75 -28.71 0.01
N ASN A 11 -16.30 -29.44 -0.98
CA ASN A 11 -17.54 -29.10 -1.63
C ASN A 11 -18.76 -29.26 -0.70
N GLU A 12 -18.73 -30.21 0.25
CA GLU A 12 -19.77 -30.37 1.25
C GLU A 12 -19.71 -29.25 2.32
N LYS A 13 -18.54 -28.68 2.55
CA LYS A 13 -18.35 -27.52 3.44
C LYS A 13 -18.75 -26.19 2.78
N ILE A 14 -18.49 -26.05 1.48
CA ILE A 14 -18.87 -24.88 0.68
C ILE A 14 -20.40 -24.84 0.58
N GLY A 15 -21.00 -23.77 1.15
CA GLY A 15 -22.44 -23.59 1.20
C GLY A 15 -23.09 -24.03 2.53
N SER A 16 -22.32 -24.52 3.51
CA SER A 16 -22.82 -24.71 4.86
C SER A 16 -22.97 -23.35 5.59
N LYS A 17 -23.92 -23.27 6.55
CA LYS A 17 -24.08 -22.05 7.39
C LYS A 17 -22.79 -21.69 8.13
N ASP A 18 -22.02 -22.68 8.56
CA ASP A 18 -20.74 -22.46 9.24
C ASP A 18 -19.69 -21.85 8.29
N TYR A 19 -19.64 -22.29 7.03
CA TYR A 19 -18.78 -21.70 6.01
C TYR A 19 -19.06 -20.20 5.82
N PHE A 20 -20.33 -19.83 5.63
CA PHE A 20 -20.69 -18.43 5.41
C PHE A 20 -20.47 -17.56 6.65
N LYS A 21 -20.66 -18.12 7.84
CA LYS A 21 -20.32 -17.44 9.09
C LYS A 21 -18.83 -17.15 9.20
N GLU A 22 -17.98 -18.15 8.89
CA GLU A 22 -16.52 -17.96 8.82
C GLU A 22 -16.12 -16.91 7.78
N GLN A 23 -16.77 -16.92 6.59
CA GLN A 23 -16.52 -15.91 5.55
C GLN A 23 -16.91 -14.50 6.02
N LEU A 24 -18.06 -14.34 6.66
CA LEU A 24 -18.50 -13.05 7.18
C LEU A 24 -17.53 -12.52 8.25
N GLU A 25 -17.10 -13.34 9.19
CA GLU A 25 -16.12 -12.97 10.20
C GLU A 25 -14.80 -12.54 9.55
N ARG A 26 -14.31 -13.28 8.55
CA ARG A 26 -13.11 -12.97 7.80
C ARG A 26 -13.21 -11.64 7.04
N ILE A 27 -14.34 -11.36 6.40
CA ILE A 27 -14.58 -10.09 5.68
C ILE A 27 -14.60 -8.93 6.69
N ARG A 28 -15.18 -9.10 7.85
CA ARG A 28 -15.18 -8.09 8.94
C ARG A 28 -13.76 -7.83 9.47
N GLU A 29 -12.96 -8.88 9.64
CA GLU A 29 -11.54 -8.75 10.00
C GLU A 29 -10.75 -7.96 8.94
N ILE A 30 -10.97 -8.24 7.63
CA ILE A 30 -10.37 -7.50 6.53
C ILE A 30 -10.77 -6.02 6.61
N ARG A 31 -12.03 -5.72 6.87
CA ARG A 31 -12.52 -4.35 7.02
C ARG A 31 -11.82 -3.58 8.14
N LEU A 32 -11.68 -4.20 9.30
CA LEU A 32 -11.07 -3.60 10.49
C LEU A 32 -9.54 -3.52 10.40
N SER A 33 -8.91 -4.29 9.51
CA SER A 33 -7.47 -4.31 9.35
C SER A 33 -6.91 -2.96 8.90
N GLU A 34 -5.69 -2.61 9.32
CA GLU A 34 -4.95 -1.43 8.85
C GLU A 34 -4.35 -1.62 7.44
N ARG A 35 -4.74 -2.66 6.73
CA ARG A 35 -4.24 -2.98 5.40
C ARG A 35 -4.60 -1.90 4.39
N ARG A 36 -3.73 -1.77 3.37
CA ARG A 36 -3.93 -0.84 2.27
C ARG A 36 -5.18 -1.21 1.45
N PHE A 37 -5.83 -0.23 0.83
CA PHE A 37 -7.12 -0.41 0.14
C PHE A 37 -7.14 -1.58 -0.85
N TYR A 38 -6.16 -1.66 -1.76
CA TYR A 38 -6.11 -2.77 -2.72
C TYR A 38 -5.74 -4.11 -2.07
N GLN A 39 -5.06 -4.12 -0.91
CA GLN A 39 -4.86 -5.36 -0.15
C GLN A 39 -6.18 -5.86 0.43
N LYS A 40 -7.07 -4.97 0.89
CA LYS A 40 -8.42 -5.36 1.33
C LYS A 40 -9.22 -6.00 0.20
N ILE A 41 -9.17 -5.41 -1.00
CA ILE A 41 -9.83 -6.00 -2.17
C ILE A 41 -9.24 -7.38 -2.48
N THR A 42 -7.91 -7.52 -2.53
CA THR A 42 -7.27 -8.80 -2.82
C THR A 42 -7.52 -9.86 -1.73
N ASP A 43 -7.66 -9.43 -0.47
CA ASP A 43 -8.03 -10.32 0.63
C ASP A 43 -9.48 -10.84 0.48
N ILE A 44 -10.40 -10.01 -0.03
CA ILE A 44 -11.76 -10.47 -0.39
C ILE A 44 -11.70 -11.52 -1.49
N TYR A 45 -10.89 -11.33 -2.54
CA TYR A 45 -10.72 -12.36 -3.56
C TYR A 45 -10.16 -13.67 -3.01
N ALA A 46 -9.34 -13.62 -1.97
CA ALA A 46 -8.85 -14.82 -1.30
C ALA A 46 -9.94 -15.58 -0.52
N THR A 47 -11.16 -15.04 -0.41
CA THR A 47 -12.35 -15.76 0.11
C THR A 47 -13.10 -16.54 -0.97
N SER A 48 -12.71 -16.43 -2.25
CA SER A 48 -13.36 -17.12 -3.37
C SER A 48 -13.24 -18.62 -3.24
N ILE A 49 -14.28 -19.33 -3.71
CA ILE A 49 -14.31 -20.80 -3.70
C ILE A 49 -13.30 -21.45 -4.65
N ASP A 50 -12.85 -20.70 -5.66
CA ASP A 50 -11.89 -21.11 -6.71
C ASP A 50 -10.50 -20.46 -6.54
N TYR A 51 -10.21 -19.88 -5.38
CA TYR A 51 -8.96 -19.17 -5.13
C TYR A 51 -7.74 -20.12 -5.10
N ASP A 52 -6.75 -19.82 -5.94
CA ASP A 52 -5.42 -20.43 -5.90
C ASP A 52 -4.34 -19.34 -5.87
N ALA A 53 -3.70 -19.16 -4.72
CA ALA A 53 -2.64 -18.17 -4.50
C ALA A 53 -1.42 -18.33 -5.43
N LYS A 54 -1.17 -19.55 -5.95
CA LYS A 54 -0.03 -19.87 -6.81
C LYS A 54 -0.32 -19.69 -8.29
N SER A 55 -1.58 -19.57 -8.66
CA SER A 55 -2.03 -19.44 -10.04
C SER A 55 -1.50 -18.14 -10.65
N GLN A 56 -1.02 -18.21 -11.88
CA GLN A 56 -0.67 -17.03 -12.67
C GLN A 56 -1.90 -16.16 -12.96
N GLN A 57 -3.07 -16.79 -13.11
CA GLN A 57 -4.34 -16.08 -13.31
C GLN A 57 -4.67 -15.18 -12.12
N THR A 58 -4.46 -15.67 -10.90
CA THR A 58 -4.65 -14.88 -9.67
C THR A 58 -3.76 -13.64 -9.63
N LYS A 59 -2.49 -13.76 -10.04
CA LYS A 59 -1.56 -12.61 -10.10
C LYS A 59 -2.00 -11.57 -11.14
N LEU A 60 -2.40 -12.02 -12.33
CA LEU A 60 -2.90 -11.14 -13.38
C LEU A 60 -4.21 -10.44 -12.95
N PHE A 61 -5.06 -11.17 -12.28
CA PHE A 61 -6.30 -10.65 -11.75
C PHE A 61 -6.06 -9.52 -10.73
N PHE A 62 -5.16 -9.73 -9.77
CA PHE A 62 -4.80 -8.68 -8.80
C PHE A 62 -4.23 -7.42 -9.46
N ALA A 63 -3.40 -7.58 -10.48
CA ALA A 63 -2.88 -6.45 -11.25
C ALA A 63 -4.01 -5.70 -11.99
N ARG A 64 -4.99 -6.43 -12.56
CA ARG A 64 -6.17 -5.85 -13.21
C ARG A 64 -6.99 -5.03 -12.23
N VAL A 65 -7.31 -5.58 -11.06
CA VAL A 65 -8.11 -4.89 -10.04
C VAL A 65 -7.42 -3.62 -9.54
N GLN A 66 -6.12 -3.68 -9.29
CA GLN A 66 -5.35 -2.53 -8.89
C GLN A 66 -5.40 -1.42 -9.95
N ASN A 67 -5.18 -1.75 -11.22
CA ASN A 67 -5.26 -0.79 -12.32
C ASN A 67 -6.67 -0.24 -12.49
N GLN A 68 -7.70 -1.08 -12.34
CA GLN A 68 -9.10 -0.69 -12.39
C GLN A 68 -9.44 0.37 -11.33
N LEU A 69 -8.95 0.18 -10.10
CA LEU A 69 -9.18 1.12 -9.01
C LEU A 69 -8.48 2.46 -9.27
N HIS A 70 -7.22 2.46 -9.72
CA HIS A 70 -6.51 3.67 -10.11
C HIS A 70 -7.24 4.41 -11.24
N TRP A 71 -7.58 3.68 -12.31
CA TRP A 71 -8.31 4.26 -13.45
C TRP A 71 -9.62 4.91 -13.04
N ALA A 72 -10.40 4.25 -12.21
CA ALA A 72 -11.68 4.78 -11.73
C ALA A 72 -11.54 6.07 -10.90
N ILE A 73 -10.40 6.31 -10.29
CA ILE A 73 -10.17 7.50 -9.45
C ILE A 73 -9.69 8.69 -10.27
N HIS A 74 -8.70 8.49 -11.15
CA HIS A 74 -8.01 9.59 -11.82
C HIS A 74 -7.69 9.36 -13.29
N GLY A 75 -8.21 8.28 -13.91
CA GLY A 75 -8.07 8.02 -15.35
C GLY A 75 -6.67 7.55 -15.78
N GLU A 76 -5.89 7.01 -14.86
CA GLU A 76 -4.54 6.47 -15.11
C GLU A 76 -4.41 5.10 -14.46
N THR A 77 -3.64 4.19 -15.05
CA THR A 77 -3.20 2.96 -14.38
C THR A 77 -2.13 3.27 -13.33
N ALA A 78 -1.83 2.34 -12.44
CA ALA A 78 -0.77 2.51 -11.46
C ALA A 78 0.59 2.84 -12.11
N ALA A 79 0.91 2.20 -13.23
CA ALA A 79 2.14 2.47 -13.98
C ALA A 79 2.15 3.87 -14.61
N GLU A 80 1.04 4.30 -15.18
CA GLU A 80 0.90 5.64 -15.77
C GLU A 80 1.01 6.74 -14.70
N THR A 81 0.43 6.51 -13.53
CA THR A 81 0.54 7.43 -12.37
C THR A 81 2.00 7.64 -11.99
N ILE A 82 2.76 6.55 -11.81
CA ILE A 82 4.20 6.63 -11.49
C ILE A 82 4.93 7.39 -12.61
N TYR A 83 4.72 6.99 -13.86
CA TYR A 83 5.44 7.55 -15.00
C TYR A 83 5.20 9.05 -15.18
N ARG A 84 3.97 9.53 -14.97
CA ARG A 84 3.60 10.94 -15.16
C ARG A 84 3.93 11.83 -13.98
N ARG A 85 3.94 11.27 -12.75
CA ARG A 85 4.06 12.07 -11.53
C ARG A 85 5.47 12.08 -10.96
N ALA A 86 6.28 11.04 -11.19
CA ALA A 86 7.67 10.98 -10.79
C ALA A 86 8.50 12.00 -11.57
N ASP A 87 8.98 13.04 -10.89
CA ASP A 87 9.70 14.15 -11.50
C ASP A 87 10.69 14.73 -10.48
N SER A 88 11.99 14.58 -10.79
CA SER A 88 13.09 15.01 -9.92
C SER A 88 13.13 16.52 -9.68
N THR A 89 12.45 17.32 -10.51
CA THR A 89 12.38 18.78 -10.37
C THR A 89 11.35 19.23 -9.35
N LYS A 90 10.36 18.39 -9.06
CA LYS A 90 9.30 18.67 -8.10
C LYS A 90 9.75 18.48 -6.66
N GLU A 91 9.05 19.14 -5.77
CA GLU A 91 9.16 18.88 -4.34
C GLU A 91 8.82 17.40 -4.06
N HIS A 92 9.63 16.77 -3.20
CA HIS A 92 9.53 15.35 -2.88
C HIS A 92 9.41 14.44 -4.13
N MET A 93 9.98 14.87 -5.26
CA MET A 93 9.93 14.12 -6.51
C MET A 93 8.48 13.84 -7.01
N GLY A 94 7.52 14.66 -6.57
CA GLY A 94 6.09 14.50 -6.85
C GLY A 94 5.37 13.50 -5.94
N LEU A 95 6.04 12.91 -4.96
CA LEU A 95 5.40 12.07 -3.95
C LEU A 95 4.62 12.93 -2.93
N THR A 96 3.48 12.42 -2.52
CA THR A 96 2.65 13.00 -1.45
C THR A 96 2.88 12.32 -0.12
N THR A 97 3.43 11.10 -0.14
CA THR A 97 3.82 10.33 1.05
C THR A 97 4.92 9.33 0.69
N TRP A 98 5.71 8.92 1.69
CA TRP A 98 6.73 7.87 1.61
C TRP A 98 6.89 7.23 2.99
N LYS A 99 7.73 6.21 3.12
CA LYS A 99 7.83 5.41 4.36
C LYS A 99 8.11 6.27 5.59
N ASP A 100 9.06 7.18 5.47
CA ASP A 100 9.56 7.99 6.59
C ASP A 100 9.13 9.47 6.46
N ALA A 101 7.98 9.73 5.79
CA ALA A 101 7.41 11.07 5.63
C ALA A 101 6.94 11.65 6.98
N PRO A 102 6.96 12.99 7.16
CA PRO A 102 7.38 14.00 6.19
C PRO A 102 8.89 14.29 6.18
N ASP A 103 9.62 13.99 7.27
CA ASP A 103 10.98 14.48 7.50
C ASP A 103 12.07 13.52 7.02
N GLY A 104 11.75 12.24 6.87
CA GLY A 104 12.71 11.22 6.44
C GLY A 104 12.99 11.24 4.95
N LYS A 105 14.13 10.65 4.55
CA LYS A 105 14.54 10.57 3.14
C LYS A 105 13.62 9.65 2.34
N ILE A 106 13.29 10.07 1.13
CA ILE A 106 12.67 9.23 0.11
C ILE A 106 13.66 8.14 -0.31
N GLN A 107 13.19 6.91 -0.43
CA GLN A 107 13.97 5.73 -0.79
C GLN A 107 13.53 5.15 -2.14
N LYS A 108 14.39 4.31 -2.74
CA LYS A 108 14.10 3.64 -4.03
C LYS A 108 12.77 2.87 -4.04
N PHE A 109 12.43 2.23 -2.93
CA PHE A 109 11.18 1.47 -2.83
C PHE A 109 9.94 2.37 -2.72
N ASP A 110 10.08 3.63 -2.32
CA ASP A 110 8.97 4.58 -2.24
C ASP A 110 8.53 5.04 -3.62
N VAL A 111 9.48 5.29 -4.51
CA VAL A 111 9.22 5.91 -5.82
C VAL A 111 8.57 4.97 -6.84
N VAL A 112 8.57 3.68 -6.59
CA VAL A 112 7.92 2.68 -7.44
C VAL A 112 6.51 2.30 -6.98
N VAL A 113 5.97 3.02 -6.01
CA VAL A 113 4.64 2.76 -5.44
C VAL A 113 3.66 3.85 -5.87
N ALA A 114 2.75 3.55 -6.79
CA ALA A 114 1.79 4.51 -7.35
C ALA A 114 0.99 5.28 -6.28
N LYS A 115 0.58 4.61 -5.20
CA LYS A 115 -0.14 5.21 -4.09
C LYS A 115 0.58 6.42 -3.48
N ASN A 116 1.90 6.41 -3.48
CA ASN A 116 2.70 7.46 -2.88
C ASN A 116 2.62 8.80 -3.64
N TYR A 117 2.08 8.78 -4.86
CA TYR A 117 1.85 9.96 -5.72
C TYR A 117 0.40 10.47 -5.68
N LEU A 118 -0.49 9.81 -4.94
CA LEU A 118 -1.91 10.18 -4.91
C LEU A 118 -2.18 11.33 -3.94
N SER A 119 -3.06 12.25 -4.34
CA SER A 119 -3.54 13.32 -3.46
C SER A 119 -4.41 12.76 -2.32
N LYS A 120 -4.66 13.59 -1.31
CA LYS A 120 -5.58 13.24 -0.20
C LYS A 120 -7.00 12.98 -0.70
N GLU A 121 -7.44 13.75 -1.70
CA GLU A 121 -8.77 13.63 -2.32
C GLU A 121 -8.87 12.31 -3.09
N GLU A 122 -7.84 11.94 -3.88
CA GLU A 122 -7.78 10.68 -4.60
C GLU A 122 -7.77 9.48 -3.63
N LEU A 123 -6.99 9.55 -2.55
CA LEU A 123 -6.98 8.53 -1.51
C LEU A 123 -8.33 8.41 -0.80
N SER A 124 -9.00 9.54 -0.51
CA SER A 124 -10.34 9.54 0.10
C SER A 124 -11.38 8.92 -0.82
N ALA A 125 -11.35 9.25 -2.12
CA ALA A 125 -12.25 8.66 -3.10
C ALA A 125 -12.03 7.15 -3.25
N MET A 126 -10.77 6.71 -3.25
CA MET A 126 -10.39 5.29 -3.26
C MET A 126 -10.93 4.56 -2.02
N ALA A 127 -10.78 5.14 -0.84
CA ALA A 127 -11.30 4.58 0.40
C ALA A 127 -12.81 4.36 0.37
N ARG A 128 -13.57 5.32 -0.17
CA ARG A 128 -15.04 5.22 -0.28
C ARG A 128 -15.46 4.07 -1.19
N ILE A 129 -14.80 3.89 -2.34
CA ILE A 129 -15.09 2.79 -3.26
C ILE A 129 -14.81 1.44 -2.58
N VAL A 130 -13.66 1.32 -1.92
CA VAL A 130 -13.30 0.08 -1.22
C VAL A 130 -14.26 -0.23 -0.08
N ASN A 131 -14.71 0.77 0.69
CA ASN A 131 -15.68 0.56 1.75
C ASN A 131 -17.04 0.09 1.19
N ALA A 132 -17.53 0.71 0.10
CA ALA A 132 -18.76 0.27 -0.56
C ALA A 132 -18.65 -1.18 -1.08
N TYR A 133 -17.47 -1.57 -1.59
CA TYR A 133 -17.22 -2.95 -2.00
C TYR A 133 -17.22 -3.92 -0.82
N LEU A 134 -16.63 -3.52 0.33
CA LEU A 134 -16.63 -4.33 1.55
C LEU A 134 -18.06 -4.49 2.13
N ASP A 135 -18.90 -3.44 2.06
CA ASP A 135 -20.31 -3.52 2.46
C ASP A 135 -21.06 -4.59 1.65
N LEU A 136 -20.86 -4.61 0.34
CA LEU A 136 -21.45 -5.64 -0.53
C LEU A 136 -20.86 -7.03 -0.26
N ALA A 137 -19.59 -7.13 0.07
CA ALA A 137 -18.97 -8.42 0.41
C ALA A 137 -19.59 -9.02 1.69
N GLU A 138 -19.81 -8.20 2.72
CA GLU A 138 -20.51 -8.65 3.93
C GLU A 138 -21.94 -9.11 3.61
N LEU A 139 -22.68 -8.34 2.80
CA LEU A 139 -24.03 -8.69 2.39
C LEU A 139 -24.08 -10.06 1.67
N ARG A 140 -23.12 -10.32 0.75
CA ARG A 140 -23.05 -11.63 0.06
C ARG A 140 -22.81 -12.79 1.02
N ALA A 141 -21.96 -12.60 2.04
CA ALA A 141 -21.72 -13.59 3.05
C ALA A 141 -22.97 -13.82 3.96
N GLU A 142 -23.70 -12.75 4.29
CA GLU A 142 -24.95 -12.83 5.05
C GLU A 142 -26.09 -13.50 4.26
N GLU A 143 -26.13 -13.28 2.93
CA GLU A 143 -27.07 -13.94 2.02
C GLU A 143 -26.70 -15.38 1.67
N GLU A 144 -25.61 -15.88 2.22
CA GLU A 144 -25.08 -17.24 1.97
C GLU A 144 -24.82 -17.50 0.47
N VAL A 145 -24.30 -16.49 -0.26
CA VAL A 145 -23.96 -16.58 -1.69
C VAL A 145 -22.50 -16.99 -1.86
N PRO A 146 -22.22 -18.19 -2.41
CA PRO A 146 -20.84 -18.58 -2.71
C PRO A 146 -20.32 -17.77 -3.89
N MET A 147 -19.09 -17.20 -3.76
CA MET A 147 -18.51 -16.30 -4.72
C MET A 147 -17.23 -16.90 -5.33
N THR A 148 -17.14 -16.89 -6.66
CA THR A 148 -15.91 -17.13 -7.39
C THR A 148 -15.08 -15.86 -7.51
N MET A 149 -13.82 -15.97 -7.96
CA MET A 149 -12.98 -14.80 -8.26
C MET A 149 -13.62 -13.90 -9.33
N GLU A 150 -14.27 -14.47 -10.34
CA GLU A 150 -14.96 -13.70 -11.38
C GLU A 150 -16.19 -12.96 -10.82
N ASP A 151 -16.99 -13.62 -9.98
CA ASP A 151 -18.13 -12.97 -9.32
C ASP A 151 -17.67 -11.74 -8.50
N TRP A 152 -16.57 -11.85 -7.78
CA TRP A 152 -15.99 -10.73 -7.06
C TRP A 152 -15.51 -9.60 -7.98
N ALA A 153 -14.96 -9.94 -9.16
CA ALA A 153 -14.58 -8.94 -10.15
C ALA A 153 -15.79 -8.19 -10.70
N GLU A 154 -16.83 -8.92 -11.09
CA GLU A 154 -18.07 -8.33 -11.58
C GLU A 154 -18.75 -7.45 -10.53
N GLN A 155 -18.74 -7.91 -9.28
CA GLN A 155 -19.24 -7.14 -8.14
C GLN A 155 -18.46 -5.82 -7.98
N PHE A 156 -17.13 -5.86 -8.06
CA PHE A 156 -16.28 -4.68 -7.98
C PHE A 156 -16.55 -3.70 -9.14
N GLU A 157 -16.63 -4.19 -10.37
CA GLU A 157 -17.02 -3.38 -11.52
C GLU A 157 -18.42 -2.76 -11.36
N GLY A 158 -19.36 -3.52 -10.77
CA GLY A 158 -20.68 -3.02 -10.41
C GLY A 158 -20.63 -1.81 -9.48
N VAL A 159 -19.80 -1.85 -8.44
CA VAL A 159 -19.59 -0.73 -7.52
C VAL A 159 -19.02 0.49 -8.26
N LEU A 160 -18.05 0.29 -9.16
CA LEU A 160 -17.47 1.37 -9.96
C LEU A 160 -18.53 2.02 -10.86
N ARG A 161 -19.35 1.23 -11.56
CA ARG A 161 -20.43 1.72 -12.43
C ARG A 161 -21.48 2.50 -11.64
N LEU A 162 -21.92 1.99 -10.50
CA LEU A 162 -22.84 2.70 -9.60
C LEU A 162 -22.26 4.02 -9.12
N SER A 163 -20.95 4.08 -8.89
CA SER A 163 -20.21 5.30 -8.53
C SER A 163 -19.94 6.22 -9.73
N ARG A 164 -20.51 5.94 -10.91
CA ARG A 164 -20.30 6.66 -12.17
C ARG A 164 -18.80 6.79 -12.54
N LYS A 165 -18.06 5.73 -12.33
CA LYS A 165 -16.64 5.63 -12.67
C LYS A 165 -16.47 4.84 -13.95
N ASP A 166 -15.49 5.25 -14.75
CA ASP A 166 -15.13 4.57 -15.97
C ASP A 166 -14.41 3.25 -15.68
N ILE A 167 -14.71 2.25 -16.48
CA ILE A 167 -14.09 0.93 -16.40
C ILE A 167 -12.89 0.88 -17.36
N LEU A 168 -11.75 0.44 -16.83
CA LEU A 168 -10.55 0.22 -17.64
C LEU A 168 -10.77 -0.95 -18.59
N THR A 169 -10.69 -0.70 -19.91
CA THR A 169 -10.93 -1.68 -20.96
C THR A 169 -9.65 -2.24 -21.59
N ASN A 170 -8.47 -1.74 -21.16
CA ASN A 170 -7.17 -2.12 -21.70
C ASN A 170 -6.12 -2.20 -20.59
N ALA A 171 -4.89 -2.55 -20.93
CA ALA A 171 -3.79 -2.69 -19.95
C ALA A 171 -3.09 -1.35 -19.58
N GLY A 172 -3.57 -0.23 -20.12
CA GLY A 172 -2.85 1.06 -20.06
C GLY A 172 -1.79 1.18 -21.15
N THR A 173 -1.20 2.36 -21.26
CA THR A 173 -0.20 2.71 -22.28
C THR A 173 1.24 2.53 -21.82
N ILE A 174 1.46 2.51 -20.52
CA ILE A 174 2.77 2.39 -19.86
C ILE A 174 2.87 1.06 -19.11
N SER A 175 3.90 0.27 -19.40
CA SER A 175 4.15 -0.96 -18.66
C SER A 175 4.76 -0.68 -17.28
N ALA A 176 4.55 -1.58 -16.31
CA ALA A 176 5.12 -1.47 -14.97
C ALA A 176 6.66 -1.32 -15.02
N LYS A 177 7.33 -2.04 -15.92
CA LYS A 177 8.79 -1.97 -16.10
C LYS A 177 9.25 -0.58 -16.57
N ILE A 178 8.55 0.02 -17.52
CA ILE A 178 8.87 1.37 -18.03
C ILE A 178 8.66 2.39 -16.92
N ALA A 179 7.57 2.31 -16.19
CA ALA A 179 7.26 3.20 -15.07
C ALA A 179 8.32 3.11 -13.95
N GLU A 180 8.71 1.90 -13.58
CA GLU A 180 9.75 1.64 -12.58
C GLU A 180 11.11 2.23 -13.02
N GLN A 181 11.54 1.96 -14.25
CA GLN A 181 12.80 2.49 -14.79
C GLN A 181 12.81 4.03 -14.80
N HIS A 182 11.70 4.64 -15.21
CA HIS A 182 11.56 6.09 -15.19
C HIS A 182 11.66 6.65 -13.76
N ALA A 183 10.89 6.10 -12.82
CA ALA A 183 10.89 6.55 -11.43
C ALA A 183 12.28 6.42 -10.77
N LEU A 184 12.98 5.30 -11.02
CA LEU A 184 14.34 5.10 -10.52
C LEU A 184 15.34 6.08 -11.15
N SER A 185 15.19 6.39 -12.45
CA SER A 185 16.02 7.41 -13.13
C SER A 185 15.80 8.79 -12.52
N GLU A 186 14.55 9.19 -12.28
CA GLU A 186 14.23 10.45 -11.63
C GLU A 186 14.71 10.48 -10.18
N PHE A 187 14.62 9.36 -9.47
CA PHE A 187 15.14 9.24 -8.10
C PHE A 187 16.67 9.47 -8.03
N GLU A 188 17.45 8.90 -8.93
CA GLU A 188 18.92 9.10 -8.92
C GLU A 188 19.29 10.58 -9.11
N LYS A 189 18.53 11.35 -9.89
CA LYS A 189 18.71 12.80 -10.02
C LYS A 189 18.27 13.53 -8.74
N TYR A 190 17.12 13.16 -8.18
CA TYR A 190 16.57 13.77 -6.98
C TYR A 190 17.44 13.50 -5.74
N ARG A 191 17.99 12.30 -5.60
CA ARG A 191 18.83 11.88 -4.48
C ARG A 191 20.01 12.83 -4.23
N VAL A 192 20.67 13.28 -5.29
CA VAL A 192 21.79 14.22 -5.17
C VAL A 192 21.36 15.53 -4.49
N ARG A 193 20.15 16.00 -4.82
CA ARG A 193 19.56 17.19 -4.20
C ARG A 193 19.10 16.91 -2.77
N GLN A 194 18.43 15.80 -2.56
CA GLN A 194 17.97 15.37 -1.24
C GLN A 194 19.12 15.22 -0.24
N ASP A 195 20.25 14.61 -0.66
CA ASP A 195 21.40 14.40 0.20
C ASP A 195 22.10 15.72 0.60
N ARG A 196 22.00 16.75 -0.23
CA ARG A 196 22.49 18.09 0.11
C ARG A 196 21.61 18.87 1.08
N LEU A 197 20.31 18.60 1.05
CA LEU A 197 19.30 19.33 1.83
C LEU A 197 18.94 18.61 3.14
N TYR A 198 19.30 17.33 3.24
CA TYR A 198 18.95 16.54 4.40
C TYR A 198 19.80 16.91 5.62
N GLN A 199 19.12 17.29 6.68
CA GLN A 199 19.70 17.43 8.00
C GLN A 199 19.23 16.27 8.87
N SER A 200 20.18 15.58 9.50
CA SER A 200 19.85 14.52 10.46
C SER A 200 19.25 15.14 11.74
N ASP A 201 18.58 14.34 12.56
CA ASP A 201 18.09 14.82 13.87
C ASP A 201 19.26 15.30 14.74
N PHE A 202 20.44 14.69 14.61
CA PHE A 202 21.65 15.13 15.26
C PHE A 202 22.09 16.53 14.79
N ASP A 203 22.08 16.78 13.48
CA ASP A 203 22.41 18.11 12.92
C ASP A 203 21.40 19.16 13.41
N ARG A 204 20.10 18.82 13.49
CA ARG A 204 19.05 19.70 13.99
C ARG A 204 19.26 20.07 15.46
N VAL A 205 19.64 19.08 16.27
CA VAL A 205 19.96 19.32 17.70
C VAL A 205 21.17 20.23 17.84
N LEU A 206 22.24 20.00 17.05
CA LEU A 206 23.44 20.84 17.08
C LEU A 206 23.17 22.28 16.59
N LEU A 207 22.26 22.46 15.63
CA LEU A 207 21.89 23.77 15.12
C LEU A 207 20.85 24.50 15.98
N GLY A 208 20.38 23.87 17.09
CA GLY A 208 19.37 24.44 17.96
C GLY A 208 17.95 24.46 17.40
N GLU A 209 17.71 23.79 16.28
CA GLU A 209 16.42 23.75 15.59
C GLU A 209 15.51 22.60 16.08
N ALA A 210 16.06 21.62 16.82
CA ALA A 210 15.29 20.52 17.36
C ALA A 210 14.68 20.89 18.70
N ALA A 211 13.35 20.98 18.68
CA ALA A 211 12.44 20.98 19.81
C ALA A 211 12.73 22.02 20.91
N GLY A 212 12.12 23.19 20.78
CA GLY A 212 11.57 23.97 21.94
C GLY A 212 12.42 24.04 23.20
N ILE A 213 13.75 23.97 23.11
CA ILE A 213 14.61 24.30 24.25
C ILE A 213 14.64 25.80 24.28
N ALA A 214 13.83 26.34 25.18
CA ALA A 214 13.81 27.75 25.54
C ALA A 214 15.22 28.21 25.88
N ASP A 215 15.57 29.40 25.41
CA ASP A 215 16.78 30.13 25.77
C ASP A 215 17.16 29.95 27.26
N GLY A 216 18.27 29.30 27.51
CA GLY A 216 18.91 29.48 28.82
C GLY A 216 19.46 28.26 29.55
N GLU A 217 19.43 27.04 29.07
CA GLU A 217 20.18 25.97 29.73
C GLU A 217 21.44 25.60 28.90
N ALA A 218 22.57 26.01 29.45
CA ALA A 218 23.88 25.58 28.95
C ALA A 218 24.01 24.07 29.04
N LEU A 219 24.48 23.45 27.96
CA LEU A 219 24.84 22.05 27.94
C LEU A 219 25.82 21.75 29.08
N PRO A 220 25.68 20.64 29.83
CA PRO A 220 26.65 20.27 30.83
C PRO A 220 28.02 20.07 30.19
N GLU A 221 29.02 20.76 30.67
CA GLU A 221 30.42 20.57 30.28
C GLU A 221 30.78 19.09 30.48
N VAL A 222 31.17 18.42 29.42
CA VAL A 222 31.77 17.08 29.49
C VAL A 222 33.15 17.32 30.14
N SER A 223 33.30 17.00 31.42
CA SER A 223 34.60 16.98 32.05
C SER A 223 35.42 15.85 31.46
N ASP A 224 36.47 16.21 30.73
CA ASP A 224 37.56 15.32 30.38
C ASP A 224 38.27 14.87 31.68
N SER A 225 37.78 13.75 32.24
CA SER A 225 38.53 13.05 33.27
C SER A 225 39.57 12.16 32.56
N GLU A 226 40.81 12.59 32.54
CA GLU A 226 41.95 11.77 32.17
C GLU A 226 41.97 10.47 33.02
N PRO A 227 42.34 9.34 32.45
CA PRO A 227 42.53 8.11 33.21
C PRO A 227 43.77 8.25 34.09
N GLU A 228 43.60 8.19 35.41
CA GLU A 228 44.72 8.03 36.37
C GLU A 228 45.47 6.73 36.05
N GLU A 229 46.75 6.87 35.71
CA GLU A 229 47.74 5.79 35.70
C GLU A 229 47.90 5.32 37.15
N GLY A 230 47.31 4.15 37.46
CA GLY A 230 47.57 3.44 38.71
C GLY A 230 48.87 2.66 38.60
N GLY A 231 49.88 3.13 39.31
CA GLY A 231 51.20 2.50 39.44
C GLY A 231 51.13 1.13 40.08
N GLU A 232 52.00 0.26 39.58
CA GLU A 232 52.50 -0.93 40.22
C GLU A 232 53.07 -0.57 41.59
N ASP A 233 52.79 -1.40 42.59
CA ASP A 233 53.83 -1.93 43.49
C ASP A 233 53.27 -2.98 44.47
N ALA A 234 54.07 -4.09 44.59
CA ALA A 234 54.15 -5.16 45.59
C ALA A 234 53.18 -6.35 45.48
#